data_9d785a416484aa092ac04df036a5797b
#
_entry.id   9d785a416484aa092ac04df036a5797b
#
_cell.length_a   1.000
_cell.length_b   1.000
_cell.length_c   1.000
_cell.angle_alpha   90.00
_cell.angle_beta   90.00
_cell.angle_gamma   90.00
#
_symmetry.space_group_name_H-M   'P 1'
#
loop_
_entity.id
_entity.type
_entity.pdbx_description
1 polymer ?
#
loop_
_entity_poly.entity_id
_entity_poly.type
_entity_poly.pdbx_seq_one_letter_code
_entity_poly.pdbx_strand_id
1 'polypeptide(L)'
;PMSKNLVPAGHTVQGFDPFPAAAAAAADNGVVVSDNAPTAVAGADVVITMLPHGDAVKRCYAEILPAASQGALFIDSSTISVDDAREVHALAASHGLAQLDAPVSGGVKGAVAGTLAFMVGGDDDALQRARPVLEPMAGKIIHCGAAGSGQAAKVCNNMVLAVQQIAIGEAFVLAEKLGLSAQSLFDVITGATGNCWAVHTNCPVPGPVPTSPANNDFKPGFATALMNKDLGLAMDAVNSTGSAAPLGSHAADIYAKFATANADKDFSAIIETLRS
;
A
#
# COMPACT_ATOMS: atom_id res chain seq x y z
N PRO A 1 9.59 -9.09 0.17
CA PRO A 1 8.90 -9.70 -0.98
C PRO A 1 9.16 -9.00 -2.30
N MET A 2 9.18 -7.63 -2.34
CA MET A 2 9.43 -6.87 -3.57
C MET A 2 10.82 -7.17 -4.16
N SER A 3 11.88 -7.10 -3.36
CA SER A 3 13.27 -7.36 -3.80
C SER A 3 13.49 -8.76 -4.38
N LYS A 4 12.69 -9.76 -3.93
CA LYS A 4 12.72 -11.11 -4.45
C LYS A 4 12.46 -11.19 -5.96
N ASN A 5 11.69 -10.28 -6.53
CA ASN A 5 11.38 -10.26 -7.96
C ASN A 5 12.48 -9.59 -8.79
N LEU A 6 13.32 -8.75 -8.17
CA LEU A 6 14.37 -8.00 -8.86
C LEU A 6 15.59 -8.88 -9.19
N VAL A 7 15.99 -9.77 -8.29
CA VAL A 7 17.17 -10.63 -8.48
C VAL A 7 17.00 -11.56 -9.68
N PRO A 8 15.88 -12.31 -9.85
CA PRO A 8 15.64 -13.12 -11.04
C PRO A 8 15.50 -12.32 -12.33
N ALA A 9 15.11 -11.04 -12.23
CA ALA A 9 15.03 -10.13 -13.37
C ALA A 9 16.40 -9.61 -13.83
N GLY A 10 17.49 -10.03 -13.18
CA GLY A 10 18.86 -9.70 -13.54
C GLY A 10 19.44 -8.46 -12.86
N HIS A 11 18.74 -7.89 -11.86
CA HIS A 11 19.27 -6.79 -11.08
C HIS A 11 20.20 -7.27 -9.96
N THR A 12 21.29 -6.55 -9.74
CA THR A 12 22.09 -6.68 -8.52
C THR A 12 21.42 -5.87 -7.42
N VAL A 13 20.96 -6.54 -6.37
CA VAL A 13 20.20 -5.89 -5.29
C VAL A 13 21.05 -5.87 -4.02
N GLN A 14 21.32 -4.66 -3.53
CA GLN A 14 21.84 -4.41 -2.20
C GLN A 14 20.69 -3.93 -1.31
N GLY A 15 20.73 -4.24 -0.03
CA GLY A 15 19.63 -3.86 0.86
C GLY A 15 20.06 -3.70 2.32
N PHE A 16 19.31 -2.89 3.04
CA PHE A 16 19.43 -2.73 4.48
C PHE A 16 18.04 -2.76 5.13
N ASP A 17 17.93 -3.47 6.23
CA ASP A 17 16.77 -3.44 7.11
C ASP A 17 17.27 -3.48 8.55
N PRO A 18 16.81 -2.59 9.46
CA PRO A 18 17.25 -2.57 10.85
C PRO A 18 16.80 -3.81 11.65
N PHE A 19 15.85 -4.59 11.12
CA PHE A 19 15.38 -5.83 11.76
C PHE A 19 16.15 -7.03 11.22
N PRO A 20 16.95 -7.73 12.05
CA PRO A 20 17.79 -8.85 11.60
C PRO A 20 17.04 -9.97 10.88
N ALA A 21 15.80 -10.26 11.31
CA ALA A 21 14.97 -11.28 10.66
C ALA A 21 14.57 -10.88 9.24
N ALA A 22 14.27 -9.59 9.00
CA ALA A 22 13.93 -9.08 7.68
C ALA A 22 15.17 -9.05 6.76
N ALA A 23 16.33 -8.65 7.30
CA ALA A 23 17.60 -8.69 6.59
C ALA A 23 17.99 -10.12 6.17
N ALA A 24 17.87 -11.10 7.09
CA ALA A 24 18.11 -12.50 6.78
C ALA A 24 17.19 -13.05 5.70
N ALA A 25 15.88 -12.74 5.80
CA ALA A 25 14.90 -13.13 4.78
C ALA A 25 15.17 -12.49 3.41
N ALA A 26 15.76 -11.30 3.36
CA ALA A 26 16.20 -10.66 2.12
C ALA A 26 17.44 -11.38 1.54
N ALA A 27 18.43 -11.72 2.37
CA ALA A 27 19.63 -12.47 1.97
C ALA A 27 19.26 -13.84 1.37
N ASP A 28 18.30 -14.56 1.95
CA ASP A 28 17.79 -15.84 1.44
C ASP A 28 17.18 -15.72 0.02
N ASN A 29 16.79 -14.51 -0.38
CA ASN A 29 16.28 -14.19 -1.70
C ASN A 29 17.32 -13.55 -2.64
N GLY A 30 18.61 -13.63 -2.28
CA GLY A 30 19.73 -13.18 -3.12
C GLY A 30 20.06 -11.69 -3.02
N VAL A 31 19.51 -10.99 -2.01
CA VAL A 31 19.87 -9.59 -1.72
C VAL A 31 21.20 -9.56 -0.97
N VAL A 32 22.13 -8.73 -1.39
CA VAL A 32 23.38 -8.45 -0.65
C VAL A 32 23.05 -7.49 0.49
N VAL A 33 23.03 -8.00 1.70
CA VAL A 33 22.68 -7.20 2.89
C VAL A 33 23.89 -6.36 3.31
N SER A 34 23.66 -5.07 3.51
CA SER A 34 24.64 -4.09 3.99
C SER A 34 24.46 -3.79 5.48
N ASP A 35 25.53 -3.33 6.13
CA ASP A 35 25.53 -3.03 7.58
C ASP A 35 24.69 -1.78 7.94
N ASN A 36 24.50 -0.87 6.99
CA ASN A 36 23.74 0.37 7.18
C ASN A 36 23.16 0.88 5.86
N ALA A 37 22.23 1.80 5.95
CA ALA A 37 21.53 2.36 4.79
C ALA A 37 22.46 3.15 3.83
N PRO A 38 23.39 4.00 4.28
CA PRO A 38 24.34 4.68 3.39
C PRO A 38 25.21 3.70 2.57
N THR A 39 25.66 2.60 3.17
CA THR A 39 26.41 1.57 2.44
C THR A 39 25.55 0.87 1.40
N ALA A 40 24.28 0.62 1.71
CA ALA A 40 23.35 -0.04 0.78
C ALA A 40 23.05 0.79 -0.47
N VAL A 41 23.13 2.13 -0.40
CA VAL A 41 22.83 3.01 -1.54
C VAL A 41 24.08 3.41 -2.33
N ALA A 42 25.27 3.22 -1.78
CA ALA A 42 26.51 3.57 -2.45
C ALA A 42 26.68 2.78 -3.76
N GLY A 43 26.85 3.49 -4.87
CA GLY A 43 26.98 2.87 -6.20
C GLY A 43 25.68 2.38 -6.84
N ALA A 44 24.53 2.57 -6.19
CA ALA A 44 23.25 2.17 -6.75
C ALA A 44 22.78 3.14 -7.86
N ASP A 45 22.23 2.60 -8.95
CA ASP A 45 21.57 3.36 -10.01
C ASP A 45 20.15 3.76 -9.60
N VAL A 46 19.47 2.88 -8.84
CA VAL A 46 18.11 3.09 -8.33
C VAL A 46 18.04 2.70 -6.87
N VAL A 47 17.45 3.57 -6.06
CA VAL A 47 17.21 3.36 -4.62
C VAL A 47 15.71 3.26 -4.37
N ILE A 48 15.26 2.17 -3.77
CA ILE A 48 13.85 1.96 -3.40
C ILE A 48 13.72 1.96 -1.88
N THR A 49 12.84 2.79 -1.35
CA THR A 49 12.48 2.80 0.07
C THR A 49 11.06 2.27 0.28
N MET A 50 10.86 1.53 1.40
CA MET A 50 9.57 1.02 1.84
C MET A 50 9.54 1.05 3.36
N LEU A 51 9.07 2.15 3.93
CA LEU A 51 9.20 2.51 5.34
C LEU A 51 7.83 2.75 5.98
N PRO A 52 7.71 2.66 7.31
CA PRO A 52 6.40 2.62 7.97
C PRO A 52 5.61 3.94 7.96
N HIS A 53 6.29 5.10 7.96
CA HIS A 53 5.67 6.43 8.06
C HIS A 53 6.60 7.54 7.55
N GLY A 54 6.04 8.74 7.30
CA GLY A 54 6.74 9.89 6.69
C GLY A 54 8.01 10.31 7.41
N ASP A 55 8.00 10.38 8.75
CA ASP A 55 9.22 10.73 9.51
C ASP A 55 10.35 9.72 9.32
N ALA A 56 10.02 8.42 9.16
CA ALA A 56 11.03 7.41 8.88
C ALA A 56 11.62 7.62 7.47
N VAL A 57 10.79 7.97 6.48
CA VAL A 57 11.25 8.28 5.12
C VAL A 57 12.14 9.52 5.13
N LYS A 58 11.71 10.60 5.75
CA LYS A 58 12.49 11.85 5.83
C LYS A 58 13.86 11.65 6.51
N ARG A 59 13.89 10.92 7.64
CA ARG A 59 15.16 10.58 8.30
C ARG A 59 16.05 9.69 7.44
N CYS A 60 15.49 8.68 6.80
CA CYS A 60 16.24 7.80 5.91
C CYS A 60 16.84 8.59 4.74
N TYR A 61 16.04 9.43 4.08
CA TYR A 61 16.54 10.27 2.98
C TYR A 61 17.65 11.23 3.41
N ALA A 62 17.51 11.90 4.56
CA ALA A 62 18.56 12.77 5.08
C ALA A 62 19.88 12.01 5.34
N GLU A 63 19.81 10.73 5.70
CA GLU A 63 20.96 9.88 5.94
C GLU A 63 21.60 9.36 4.63
N ILE A 64 20.78 8.95 3.65
CA ILE A 64 21.29 8.23 2.47
C ILE A 64 21.60 9.12 1.27
N LEU A 65 20.94 10.27 1.13
CA LEU A 65 21.16 11.17 -0.02
C LEU A 65 22.64 11.62 -0.17
N PRO A 66 23.39 11.94 0.91
CA PRO A 66 24.80 12.30 0.79
C PRO A 66 25.70 11.16 0.29
N ALA A 67 25.28 9.89 0.45
CA ALA A 67 26.03 8.72 0.02
C ALA A 67 25.61 8.21 -1.37
N ALA A 68 24.54 8.74 -1.93
CA ALA A 68 24.00 8.33 -3.21
C ALA A 68 24.89 8.72 -4.39
N SER A 69 24.91 7.86 -5.40
CA SER A 69 25.61 8.14 -6.66
C SER A 69 24.95 9.30 -7.40
N GLN A 70 25.76 10.13 -8.06
CA GLN A 70 25.27 11.20 -8.92
C GLN A 70 24.40 10.61 -10.03
N GLY A 71 23.19 11.14 -10.20
CA GLY A 71 22.21 10.64 -11.17
C GLY A 71 21.41 9.41 -10.73
N ALA A 72 21.59 8.90 -9.50
CA ALA A 72 20.73 7.86 -8.95
C ALA A 72 19.25 8.30 -8.94
N LEU A 73 18.36 7.34 -9.19
CA LEU A 73 16.92 7.56 -9.12
C LEU A 73 16.38 7.02 -7.80
N PHE A 74 15.65 7.85 -7.07
CA PHE A 74 14.99 7.46 -5.83
C PHE A 74 13.52 7.14 -6.06
N ILE A 75 13.02 6.05 -5.49
CA ILE A 75 11.64 5.59 -5.57
C ILE A 75 11.16 5.31 -4.14
N ASP A 76 10.24 6.11 -3.61
CA ASP A 76 9.64 5.82 -2.33
C ASP A 76 8.32 5.07 -2.51
N SER A 77 8.30 3.79 -2.14
CA SER A 77 7.10 2.94 -2.17
C SER A 77 6.34 2.91 -0.85
N SER A 78 6.74 3.71 0.13
CA SER A 78 6.06 3.86 1.41
C SER A 78 4.67 4.47 1.21
N THR A 79 3.76 4.22 2.16
CA THR A 79 2.48 4.95 2.23
C THR A 79 2.60 6.02 3.32
N ILE A 80 2.70 7.27 2.88
CA ILE A 80 2.93 8.47 3.70
C ILE A 80 1.97 9.59 3.29
N SER A 81 2.00 10.72 4.00
CA SER A 81 1.17 11.87 3.61
C SER A 81 1.64 12.47 2.28
N VAL A 82 0.72 13.13 1.58
CA VAL A 82 1.05 13.85 0.33
C VAL A 82 2.10 14.92 0.57
N ASP A 83 2.03 15.60 1.71
CA ASP A 83 2.96 16.66 2.07
C ASP A 83 4.35 16.10 2.38
N ASP A 84 4.45 15.00 3.15
CA ASP A 84 5.73 14.31 3.37
C ASP A 84 6.36 13.86 2.06
N ALA A 85 5.58 13.34 1.12
CA ALA A 85 6.09 12.91 -0.19
C ALA A 85 6.66 14.09 -0.98
N ARG A 86 6.01 15.26 -0.95
CA ARG A 86 6.49 16.48 -1.57
C ARG A 86 7.76 17.02 -0.90
N GLU A 87 7.83 16.97 0.43
CA GLU A 87 9.03 17.35 1.19
C GLU A 87 10.22 16.45 0.82
N VAL A 88 10.01 15.13 0.77
CA VAL A 88 11.03 14.15 0.38
C VAL A 88 11.50 14.37 -1.06
N HIS A 89 10.57 14.67 -1.97
CA HIS A 89 10.90 15.03 -3.34
C HIS A 89 11.77 16.29 -3.42
N ALA A 90 11.39 17.34 -2.70
CA ALA A 90 12.17 18.58 -2.65
C ALA A 90 13.57 18.35 -2.03
N LEU A 91 13.67 17.50 -1.01
CA LEU A 91 14.93 17.13 -0.40
C LEU A 91 15.84 16.40 -1.39
N ALA A 92 15.35 15.41 -2.13
CA ALA A 92 16.11 14.71 -3.18
C ALA A 92 16.56 15.69 -4.28
N ALA A 93 15.66 16.57 -4.74
CA ALA A 93 15.96 17.59 -5.74
C ALA A 93 17.07 18.58 -5.28
N SER A 94 17.13 18.92 -3.99
CA SER A 94 18.19 19.77 -3.43
C SER A 94 19.59 19.12 -3.50
N HIS A 95 19.64 17.78 -3.65
CA HIS A 95 20.87 17.01 -3.89
C HIS A 95 21.10 16.71 -5.38
N GLY A 96 20.28 17.27 -6.28
CA GLY A 96 20.38 17.03 -7.73
C GLY A 96 19.90 15.63 -8.16
N LEU A 97 19.09 14.97 -7.35
CA LEU A 97 18.60 13.61 -7.58
C LEU A 97 17.12 13.59 -7.96
N ALA A 98 16.77 12.76 -8.93
CA ALA A 98 15.37 12.50 -9.30
C ALA A 98 14.70 11.59 -8.27
N GLN A 99 13.42 11.86 -7.97
CA GLN A 99 12.65 11.09 -7.02
C GLN A 99 11.20 10.89 -7.49
N LEU A 100 10.65 9.71 -7.22
CA LEU A 100 9.27 9.33 -7.45
C LEU A 100 8.63 8.88 -6.13
N ASP A 101 7.42 9.32 -5.84
CA ASP A 101 6.54 8.65 -4.88
C ASP A 101 5.74 7.56 -5.61
N ALA A 102 5.87 6.34 -5.15
CA ALA A 102 5.34 5.16 -5.83
C ALA A 102 4.69 4.16 -4.87
N PRO A 103 3.71 4.58 -4.06
CA PRO A 103 3.00 3.67 -3.18
C PRO A 103 2.30 2.56 -3.97
N VAL A 104 2.11 1.41 -3.31
CA VAL A 104 1.64 0.19 -3.94
C VAL A 104 0.30 -0.29 -3.39
N SER A 105 -0.43 -1.04 -4.21
CA SER A 105 -1.60 -1.82 -3.83
C SER A 105 -1.44 -3.26 -4.29
N GLY A 106 -1.95 -4.24 -3.49
CA GLY A 106 -1.86 -5.67 -3.76
C GLY A 106 -1.36 -6.50 -2.56
N GLY A 107 -0.92 -5.82 -1.49
CA GLY A 107 -0.45 -6.44 -0.25
C GLY A 107 0.75 -7.37 -0.44
N VAL A 108 1.04 -8.20 0.55
CA VAL A 108 2.17 -9.16 0.52
C VAL A 108 1.99 -10.18 -0.62
N LYS A 109 0.75 -10.63 -0.89
CA LYS A 109 0.48 -11.57 -1.99
C LYS A 109 0.87 -10.98 -3.34
N GLY A 110 0.49 -9.73 -3.62
CA GLY A 110 0.86 -9.02 -4.83
C GLY A 110 2.38 -8.79 -4.93
N ALA A 111 3.03 -8.44 -3.81
CA ALA A 111 4.47 -8.26 -3.76
C ALA A 111 5.25 -9.55 -4.08
N VAL A 112 4.80 -10.69 -3.54
CA VAL A 112 5.40 -12.01 -3.82
C VAL A 112 5.20 -12.42 -5.29
N ALA A 113 4.00 -12.15 -5.82
CA ALA A 113 3.62 -12.56 -7.17
C ALA A 113 4.12 -11.61 -8.27
N GLY A 114 4.72 -10.45 -7.94
CA GLY A 114 5.10 -9.44 -8.93
C GLY A 114 3.89 -8.78 -9.62
N THR A 115 2.78 -8.63 -8.92
CA THR A 115 1.51 -8.13 -9.48
C THR A 115 1.00 -6.86 -8.78
N LEU A 116 1.89 -6.11 -8.14
CA LEU A 116 1.52 -4.86 -7.47
C LEU A 116 1.01 -3.82 -8.47
N ALA A 117 0.04 -3.03 -8.02
CA ALA A 117 -0.31 -1.79 -8.70
C ALA A 117 0.51 -0.66 -8.08
N PHE A 118 1.42 -0.06 -8.86
CA PHE A 118 2.17 1.13 -8.49
C PHE A 118 1.41 2.38 -8.91
N MET A 119 1.22 3.32 -7.99
CA MET A 119 0.67 4.65 -8.23
C MET A 119 1.83 5.64 -8.17
N VAL A 120 2.28 6.14 -9.32
CA VAL A 120 3.54 6.89 -9.41
C VAL A 120 3.29 8.38 -9.59
N GLY A 121 3.85 9.18 -8.68
CA GLY A 121 3.95 10.63 -8.77
C GLY A 121 5.39 11.05 -9.03
N GLY A 122 5.57 12.09 -9.84
CA GLY A 122 6.86 12.66 -10.21
C GLY A 122 6.99 12.82 -11.72
N ASP A 123 8.19 13.19 -12.18
CA ASP A 123 8.45 13.48 -13.58
C ASP A 123 8.35 12.24 -14.49
N ASP A 124 7.82 12.41 -15.70
CA ASP A 124 7.65 11.31 -16.65
C ASP A 124 8.99 10.70 -17.05
N ASP A 125 10.03 11.51 -17.27
CA ASP A 125 11.38 11.01 -17.58
C ASP A 125 11.94 10.14 -16.44
N ALA A 126 11.71 10.50 -15.19
CA ALA A 126 12.07 9.69 -14.03
C ALA A 126 11.30 8.37 -14.01
N LEU A 127 9.99 8.41 -14.35
CA LEU A 127 9.19 7.20 -14.47
C LEU A 127 9.67 6.27 -15.58
N GLN A 128 10.04 6.79 -16.77
CA GLN A 128 10.61 5.94 -17.83
C GLN A 128 11.89 5.24 -17.39
N ARG A 129 12.74 5.91 -16.62
CA ARG A 129 13.95 5.31 -16.02
C ARG A 129 13.61 4.26 -14.95
N ALA A 130 12.51 4.45 -14.20
CA ALA A 130 12.06 3.54 -13.15
C ALA A 130 11.46 2.24 -13.72
N ARG A 131 10.83 2.28 -14.90
CA ARG A 131 10.09 1.15 -15.48
C ARG A 131 10.82 -0.18 -15.46
N PRO A 132 12.08 -0.31 -15.90
CA PRO A 132 12.78 -1.59 -15.91
C PRO A 132 12.89 -2.24 -14.52
N VAL A 133 12.94 -1.41 -13.46
CA VAL A 133 13.02 -1.87 -12.07
C VAL A 133 11.63 -2.13 -11.48
N LEU A 134 10.62 -1.35 -11.88
CA LEU A 134 9.24 -1.54 -11.36
C LEU A 134 8.52 -2.72 -12.02
N GLU A 135 8.71 -2.95 -13.31
CA GLU A 135 8.02 -3.98 -14.09
C GLU A 135 8.11 -5.40 -13.51
N PRO A 136 9.27 -5.89 -13.01
CA PRO A 136 9.34 -7.20 -12.36
C PRO A 136 8.46 -7.35 -11.10
N MET A 137 8.06 -6.24 -10.48
CA MET A 137 7.24 -6.21 -9.26
C MET A 137 5.78 -5.86 -9.55
N ALA A 138 5.46 -5.43 -10.78
CA ALA A 138 4.22 -4.77 -11.13
C ALA A 138 3.29 -5.63 -11.99
N GLY A 139 2.01 -5.68 -11.62
CA GLY A 139 0.94 -5.98 -12.57
C GLY A 139 0.47 -4.73 -13.31
N LYS A 140 0.64 -3.54 -12.70
CA LYS A 140 0.26 -2.26 -13.29
C LYS A 140 1.11 -1.12 -12.74
N ILE A 141 1.53 -0.20 -13.63
CA ILE A 141 2.22 1.04 -13.27
C ILE A 141 1.39 2.20 -13.80
N ILE A 142 0.91 3.05 -12.91
CA ILE A 142 0.00 4.17 -13.23
C ILE A 142 0.73 5.47 -12.90
N HIS A 143 1.01 6.30 -13.92
CA HIS A 143 1.47 7.67 -13.69
C HIS A 143 0.29 8.53 -13.25
N CYS A 144 0.38 9.11 -12.06
CA CYS A 144 -0.68 9.86 -11.41
C CYS A 144 -0.51 11.38 -11.55
N GLY A 145 0.65 11.85 -12.03
CA GLY A 145 0.97 13.26 -12.18
C GLY A 145 2.26 13.66 -11.44
N ALA A 146 2.38 14.93 -11.06
CA ALA A 146 3.55 15.48 -10.38
C ALA A 146 3.81 14.82 -9.00
N ALA A 147 4.93 15.19 -8.36
CA ALA A 147 5.32 14.68 -7.04
C ALA A 147 4.18 14.79 -6.00
N GLY A 148 3.97 13.70 -5.25
CA GLY A 148 2.90 13.52 -4.28
C GLY A 148 1.59 13.00 -4.90
N SER A 149 1.47 12.91 -6.23
CA SER A 149 0.25 12.41 -6.88
C SER A 149 0.04 10.91 -6.70
N GLY A 150 1.10 10.13 -6.55
CA GLY A 150 1.01 8.71 -6.20
C GLY A 150 0.37 8.51 -4.83
N GLN A 151 0.83 9.27 -3.82
CA GLN A 151 0.23 9.25 -2.48
C GLN A 151 -1.22 9.75 -2.50
N ALA A 152 -1.51 10.82 -3.24
CA ALA A 152 -2.87 11.33 -3.39
C ALA A 152 -3.81 10.27 -3.99
N ALA A 153 -3.36 9.56 -5.04
CA ALA A 153 -4.10 8.45 -5.62
C ALA A 153 -4.32 7.31 -4.61
N LYS A 154 -3.28 6.99 -3.83
CA LYS A 154 -3.33 5.93 -2.82
C LYS A 154 -4.34 6.23 -1.71
N VAL A 155 -4.32 7.43 -1.13
CA VAL A 155 -5.24 7.77 -0.03
C VAL A 155 -6.69 7.83 -0.51
N CYS A 156 -6.94 8.34 -1.73
CA CYS A 156 -8.26 8.31 -2.34
C CYS A 156 -8.75 6.88 -2.57
N ASN A 157 -7.89 6.01 -3.14
CA ASN A 157 -8.23 4.61 -3.38
C ASN A 157 -8.57 3.87 -2.08
N ASN A 158 -7.79 4.06 -1.01
CA ASN A 158 -8.00 3.33 0.23
C ASN A 158 -9.19 3.87 1.03
N MET A 159 -9.52 5.16 0.93
CA MET A 159 -10.76 5.71 1.43
C MET A 159 -11.98 5.05 0.75
N VAL A 160 -11.97 4.95 -0.59
CA VAL A 160 -13.03 4.25 -1.33
C VAL A 160 -13.12 2.78 -0.90
N LEU A 161 -11.98 2.09 -0.79
CA LEU A 161 -11.93 0.68 -0.38
C LEU A 161 -12.55 0.46 1.00
N ALA A 162 -12.25 1.33 1.98
CA ALA A 162 -12.79 1.23 3.33
C ALA A 162 -14.32 1.39 3.35
N VAL A 163 -14.84 2.40 2.64
CA VAL A 163 -16.29 2.62 2.50
C VAL A 163 -16.97 1.42 1.83
N GLN A 164 -16.40 0.90 0.77
CA GLN A 164 -16.92 -0.28 0.07
C GLN A 164 -16.94 -1.51 0.99
N GLN A 165 -15.89 -1.75 1.77
CA GLN A 165 -15.82 -2.91 2.66
C GLN A 165 -16.89 -2.86 3.74
N ILE A 166 -17.14 -1.69 4.33
CA ILE A 166 -18.23 -1.48 5.30
C ILE A 166 -19.57 -1.71 4.61
N ALA A 167 -19.84 -1.07 3.48
CA ALA A 167 -21.10 -1.18 2.76
C ALA A 167 -21.42 -2.62 2.35
N ILE A 168 -20.42 -3.38 1.89
CA ILE A 168 -20.57 -4.81 1.59
C ILE A 168 -20.84 -5.62 2.86
N GLY A 169 -20.14 -5.33 3.96
CA GLY A 169 -20.41 -5.95 5.27
C GLY A 169 -21.84 -5.73 5.73
N GLU A 170 -22.34 -4.50 5.69
CA GLU A 170 -23.72 -4.13 6.02
C GLU A 170 -24.75 -4.88 5.16
N ALA A 171 -24.50 -4.95 3.84
CA ALA A 171 -25.36 -5.66 2.91
C ALA A 171 -25.47 -7.16 3.23
N PHE A 172 -24.35 -7.83 3.57
CA PHE A 172 -24.37 -9.24 3.97
C PHE A 172 -25.08 -9.45 5.31
N VAL A 173 -24.87 -8.59 6.30
CA VAL A 173 -25.58 -8.69 7.60
C VAL A 173 -27.08 -8.46 7.42
N LEU A 174 -27.48 -7.50 6.58
CA LEU A 174 -28.91 -7.29 6.27
C LEU A 174 -29.51 -8.51 5.55
N ALA A 175 -28.81 -9.07 4.58
CA ALA A 175 -29.25 -10.27 3.86
C ALA A 175 -29.43 -11.47 4.80
N GLU A 176 -28.51 -11.70 5.74
CA GLU A 176 -28.63 -12.73 6.77
C GLU A 176 -29.94 -12.57 7.55
N LYS A 177 -30.27 -11.34 7.99
CA LYS A 177 -31.52 -11.04 8.72
C LYS A 177 -32.78 -11.18 7.88
N LEU A 178 -32.68 -11.01 6.56
CA LEU A 178 -33.78 -11.20 5.61
C LEU A 178 -33.92 -12.66 5.14
N GLY A 179 -33.05 -13.58 5.59
CA GLY A 179 -33.08 -14.99 5.21
C GLY A 179 -32.49 -15.30 3.83
N LEU A 180 -31.75 -14.34 3.23
CA LEU A 180 -31.05 -14.56 1.97
C LEU A 180 -29.71 -15.23 2.23
N SER A 181 -29.36 -16.25 1.42
CA SER A 181 -28.06 -16.91 1.55
C SER A 181 -26.91 -16.00 1.11
N ALA A 182 -25.74 -16.18 1.72
CA ALA A 182 -24.54 -15.43 1.33
C ALA A 182 -24.20 -15.62 -0.16
N GLN A 183 -24.34 -16.84 -0.69
CA GLN A 183 -24.09 -17.12 -2.10
C GLN A 183 -25.07 -16.35 -3.00
N SER A 184 -26.35 -16.35 -2.68
CA SER A 184 -27.36 -15.65 -3.49
C SER A 184 -27.10 -14.14 -3.52
N LEU A 185 -26.74 -13.53 -2.38
CA LEU A 185 -26.38 -12.10 -2.36
C LEU A 185 -25.11 -11.84 -3.15
N PHE A 186 -24.09 -12.68 -3.01
CA PHE A 186 -22.85 -12.59 -3.78
C PHE A 186 -23.13 -12.60 -5.29
N ASP A 187 -23.92 -13.56 -5.77
CA ASP A 187 -24.24 -13.68 -7.20
C ASP A 187 -24.99 -12.45 -7.72
N VAL A 188 -25.90 -11.89 -6.91
CA VAL A 188 -26.62 -10.66 -7.26
C VAL A 188 -25.66 -9.47 -7.33
N ILE A 189 -24.85 -9.23 -6.31
CA ILE A 189 -23.95 -8.07 -6.27
C ILE A 189 -22.93 -8.13 -7.41
N THR A 190 -22.33 -9.32 -7.64
CA THR A 190 -21.31 -9.50 -8.67
C THR A 190 -21.86 -9.41 -10.10
N GLY A 191 -23.12 -9.77 -10.29
CA GLY A 191 -23.83 -9.68 -11.57
C GLY A 191 -24.56 -8.34 -11.82
N ALA A 192 -24.58 -7.43 -10.85
CA ALA A 192 -25.35 -6.20 -10.91
C ALA A 192 -24.51 -4.95 -10.54
N THR A 193 -25.19 -3.84 -10.27
CA THR A 193 -24.58 -2.51 -10.12
C THR A 193 -23.82 -2.30 -8.79
N GLY A 194 -24.01 -3.17 -7.80
CA GLY A 194 -23.29 -3.11 -6.51
C GLY A 194 -21.88 -3.69 -6.53
N ASN A 195 -21.41 -4.14 -7.69
CA ASN A 195 -20.13 -4.83 -7.85
C ASN A 195 -18.92 -3.97 -7.49
N CYS A 196 -17.97 -4.55 -6.73
CA CYS A 196 -16.71 -3.91 -6.35
C CYS A 196 -15.66 -4.94 -5.91
N TRP A 197 -14.39 -4.50 -5.74
CA TRP A 197 -13.29 -5.35 -5.30
C TRP A 197 -13.57 -6.03 -3.95
N ALA A 198 -14.23 -5.33 -3.01
CA ALA A 198 -14.52 -5.83 -1.67
C ALA A 198 -15.41 -7.08 -1.70
N VAL A 199 -16.29 -7.24 -2.70
CA VAL A 199 -17.10 -8.45 -2.85
C VAL A 199 -16.39 -9.54 -3.63
N HIS A 200 -15.68 -9.21 -4.74
CA HIS A 200 -15.03 -10.21 -5.57
C HIS A 200 -13.82 -10.88 -4.95
N THR A 201 -13.03 -10.12 -4.19
CA THR A 201 -11.71 -10.57 -3.72
C THR A 201 -11.66 -10.70 -2.21
N ASN A 202 -12.29 -9.77 -1.49
CA ASN A 202 -12.21 -9.68 -0.04
C ASN A 202 -13.59 -9.83 0.63
N CYS A 203 -14.42 -10.70 0.07
CA CYS A 203 -15.78 -10.97 0.57
C CYS A 203 -15.77 -11.23 2.08
N PRO A 204 -16.54 -10.44 2.89
CA PRO A 204 -16.44 -10.48 4.34
C PRO A 204 -17.14 -11.68 5.00
N VAL A 205 -17.73 -12.56 4.20
CA VAL A 205 -18.39 -13.79 4.69
C VAL A 205 -17.69 -15.03 4.10
N PRO A 206 -17.62 -16.15 4.85
CA PRO A 206 -17.08 -17.40 4.33
C PRO A 206 -17.98 -17.98 3.22
N GLY A 207 -17.36 -18.73 2.31
CA GLY A 207 -18.01 -19.46 1.23
C GLY A 207 -17.82 -18.86 -0.15
N PRO A 208 -18.48 -17.76 -0.54
CA PRO A 208 -18.52 -17.30 -1.93
C PRO A 208 -17.15 -17.07 -2.59
N VAL A 209 -16.16 -16.59 -1.85
CA VAL A 209 -14.79 -16.37 -2.34
C VAL A 209 -13.82 -17.20 -1.50
N PRO A 210 -13.41 -18.41 -1.93
CA PRO A 210 -12.60 -19.32 -1.12
C PRO A 210 -11.27 -18.74 -0.63
N THR A 211 -10.68 -17.80 -1.37
CA THR A 211 -9.39 -17.14 -1.04
C THR A 211 -9.54 -15.94 -0.13
N SER A 212 -10.78 -15.53 0.21
CA SER A 212 -11.06 -14.42 1.09
C SER A 212 -10.58 -14.71 2.52
N PRO A 213 -10.05 -13.71 3.25
CA PRO A 213 -9.69 -13.82 4.67
C PRO A 213 -10.80 -14.37 5.57
N ALA A 214 -12.07 -14.14 5.24
CA ALA A 214 -13.22 -14.68 5.98
C ALA A 214 -13.25 -16.21 6.07
N ASN A 215 -12.61 -16.93 5.15
CA ASN A 215 -12.46 -18.38 5.20
C ASN A 215 -11.25 -18.86 6.02
N ASN A 216 -10.47 -17.95 6.61
CA ASN A 216 -9.26 -18.26 7.35
C ASN A 216 -9.12 -17.35 8.58
N ASP A 217 -10.17 -17.29 9.40
CA ASP A 217 -10.24 -16.51 10.65
C ASP A 217 -9.74 -15.05 10.49
N PHE A 218 -10.01 -14.46 9.35
CA PHE A 218 -9.55 -13.12 8.98
C PHE A 218 -8.04 -12.90 9.15
N LYS A 219 -7.22 -13.92 8.88
CA LYS A 219 -5.77 -13.72 8.75
C LYS A 219 -5.49 -12.68 7.68
N PRO A 220 -4.69 -11.64 7.99
CA PRO A 220 -4.65 -10.46 7.16
C PRO A 220 -3.96 -10.67 5.82
N GLY A 221 -4.65 -10.32 4.73
CA GLY A 221 -4.05 -9.92 3.47
C GLY A 221 -3.67 -8.43 3.52
N PHE A 222 -4.49 -7.63 4.22
CA PHE A 222 -4.26 -6.24 4.58
C PHE A 222 -4.79 -5.98 6.00
N ALA A 223 -3.87 -5.74 6.94
CA ALA A 223 -4.20 -5.61 8.36
C ALA A 223 -5.03 -4.36 8.65
N THR A 224 -5.96 -4.47 9.60
CA THR A 224 -6.80 -3.35 10.08
C THR A 224 -5.95 -2.16 10.55
N ALA A 225 -4.81 -2.39 11.22
CA ALA A 225 -3.91 -1.31 11.61
C ALA A 225 -3.42 -0.49 10.41
N LEU A 226 -3.12 -1.14 9.28
CA LEU A 226 -2.69 -0.47 8.05
C LEU A 226 -3.84 0.27 7.37
N MET A 227 -5.04 -0.31 7.33
CA MET A 227 -6.23 0.39 6.83
C MET A 227 -6.52 1.63 7.67
N ASN A 228 -6.46 1.53 8.99
CA ASN A 228 -6.66 2.66 9.90
C ASN A 228 -5.60 3.77 9.70
N LYS A 229 -4.33 3.39 9.50
CA LYS A 229 -3.27 4.34 9.14
C LYS A 229 -3.58 5.06 7.82
N ASP A 230 -3.94 4.31 6.78
CA ASP A 230 -4.20 4.87 5.46
C ASP A 230 -5.44 5.80 5.47
N LEU A 231 -6.46 5.48 6.28
CA LEU A 231 -7.61 6.36 6.52
C LEU A 231 -7.21 7.63 7.28
N GLY A 232 -6.28 7.55 8.24
CA GLY A 232 -5.71 8.72 8.89
C GLY A 232 -5.08 9.68 7.88
N LEU A 233 -4.22 9.16 6.98
CA LEU A 233 -3.63 9.95 5.90
C LEU A 233 -4.68 10.55 4.95
N ALA A 234 -5.77 9.82 4.69
CA ALA A 234 -6.87 10.33 3.88
C ALA A 234 -7.60 11.49 4.59
N MET A 235 -7.83 11.38 5.90
CA MET A 235 -8.47 12.45 6.69
C MET A 235 -7.57 13.68 6.83
N ASP A 236 -6.26 13.50 6.95
CA ASP A 236 -5.29 14.61 6.90
C ASP A 236 -5.40 15.36 5.56
N ALA A 237 -5.46 14.63 4.44
CA ALA A 237 -5.65 15.23 3.12
C ALA A 237 -7.03 15.92 2.97
N VAL A 238 -8.10 15.35 3.51
CA VAL A 238 -9.44 15.98 3.55
C VAL A 238 -9.40 17.28 4.32
N ASN A 239 -8.78 17.29 5.50
CA ASN A 239 -8.68 18.47 6.34
C ASN A 239 -7.82 19.57 5.72
N SER A 240 -6.66 19.22 5.15
CA SER A 240 -5.73 20.20 4.54
C SER A 240 -6.29 20.84 3.28
N THR A 241 -7.14 20.13 2.53
CA THR A 241 -7.78 20.64 1.31
C THR A 241 -9.15 21.27 1.54
N GLY A 242 -9.74 21.10 2.72
CA GLY A 242 -11.12 21.52 3.01
C GLY A 242 -12.18 20.72 2.21
N SER A 243 -11.84 19.53 1.75
CA SER A 243 -12.76 18.69 0.97
C SER A 243 -13.87 18.09 1.84
N ALA A 244 -15.08 17.94 1.28
CA ALA A 244 -16.16 17.23 1.96
C ALA A 244 -16.05 15.71 1.67
N ALA A 245 -15.87 14.91 2.72
CA ALA A 245 -15.80 13.44 2.61
C ALA A 245 -16.59 12.75 3.75
N PRO A 246 -17.92 12.96 3.84
CA PRO A 246 -18.72 12.46 4.98
C PRO A 246 -18.65 10.94 5.14
N LEU A 247 -18.70 10.17 4.06
CA LEU A 247 -18.59 8.71 4.11
C LEU A 247 -17.18 8.27 4.49
N GLY A 248 -16.14 8.92 3.94
CA GLY A 248 -14.75 8.66 4.29
C GLY A 248 -14.46 8.92 5.77
N SER A 249 -14.95 10.04 6.30
CA SER A 249 -14.82 10.40 7.72
C SER A 249 -15.52 9.37 8.62
N HIS A 250 -16.73 8.96 8.25
CA HIS A 250 -17.46 7.96 9.02
C HIS A 250 -16.77 6.58 8.98
N ALA A 251 -16.26 6.19 7.82
CA ALA A 251 -15.46 4.96 7.68
C ALA A 251 -14.18 5.01 8.54
N ALA A 252 -13.50 6.16 8.60
CA ALA A 252 -12.32 6.34 9.45
C ALA A 252 -12.66 6.16 10.93
N ASP A 253 -13.76 6.73 11.40
CA ASP A 253 -14.24 6.57 12.79
C ASP A 253 -14.57 5.11 13.13
N ILE A 254 -15.20 4.38 12.20
CA ILE A 254 -15.53 2.96 12.38
C ILE A 254 -14.26 2.14 12.48
N TYR A 255 -13.31 2.32 11.55
CA TYR A 255 -12.04 1.57 11.56
C TYR A 255 -11.15 1.94 12.74
N ALA A 256 -11.12 3.20 13.17
CA ALA A 256 -10.38 3.60 14.36
C ALA A 256 -10.85 2.86 15.62
N LYS A 257 -12.17 2.75 15.80
CA LYS A 257 -12.76 1.97 16.90
C LYS A 257 -12.45 0.47 16.76
N PHE A 258 -12.61 -0.09 15.57
CA PHE A 258 -12.37 -1.50 15.32
C PHE A 258 -10.90 -1.88 15.55
N ALA A 259 -9.97 -1.04 15.15
CA ALA A 259 -8.52 -1.27 15.28
C ALA A 259 -8.05 -1.40 16.74
N THR A 260 -8.79 -0.85 17.71
CA THR A 260 -8.39 -0.93 19.14
C THR A 260 -8.24 -2.35 19.67
N ALA A 261 -9.01 -3.30 19.14
CA ALA A 261 -9.00 -4.71 19.58
C ALA A 261 -8.69 -5.70 18.44
N ASN A 262 -8.62 -5.25 17.20
CA ASN A 262 -8.52 -6.10 16.00
C ASN A 262 -7.44 -5.62 15.01
N ALA A 263 -6.37 -4.98 15.51
CA ALA A 263 -5.32 -4.37 14.69
C ALA A 263 -4.66 -5.33 13.69
N ASP A 264 -4.52 -6.59 14.06
CA ASP A 264 -3.86 -7.70 13.34
C ASP A 264 -4.80 -8.55 12.50
N LYS A 265 -6.12 -8.36 12.60
CA LYS A 265 -7.06 -9.00 11.68
C LYS A 265 -7.06 -8.30 10.32
N ASP A 266 -7.51 -9.02 9.30
CA ASP A 266 -7.82 -8.41 8.01
C ASP A 266 -8.91 -7.35 8.18
N PHE A 267 -8.78 -6.23 7.45
CA PHE A 267 -9.74 -5.13 7.56
C PHE A 267 -11.17 -5.51 7.18
N SER A 268 -11.36 -6.62 6.44
CA SER A 268 -12.70 -7.16 6.15
C SER A 268 -13.42 -7.76 7.37
N ALA A 269 -12.67 -8.03 8.46
CA ALA A 269 -13.26 -8.46 9.73
C ALA A 269 -14.15 -7.39 10.38
N ILE A 270 -14.19 -6.17 9.84
CA ILE A 270 -15.11 -5.11 10.27
C ILE A 270 -16.58 -5.59 10.32
N ILE A 271 -16.96 -6.58 9.51
CA ILE A 271 -18.31 -7.19 9.53
C ILE A 271 -18.68 -7.74 10.92
N GLU A 272 -17.69 -8.16 11.73
CA GLU A 272 -17.95 -8.69 13.06
C GLU A 272 -18.62 -7.65 13.98
N THR A 273 -18.29 -6.36 13.79
CA THR A 273 -18.92 -5.27 14.56
C THR A 273 -20.33 -4.92 14.06
N LEU A 274 -20.68 -5.33 12.84
CA LEU A 274 -22.01 -5.08 12.25
C LEU A 274 -23.03 -6.14 12.62
N ARG A 275 -22.59 -7.30 13.16
CA ARG A 275 -23.42 -8.41 13.59
C ARG A 275 -23.88 -8.29 15.06
N SER A 276 -23.26 -7.39 15.83
CA SER A 276 -23.53 -7.18 17.26
C SER A 276 -24.77 -6.34 17.54
#